data_3d508e10832f380d9ca249bc784e2463
#
_entry.id   3d508e10832f380d9ca249bc784e2463
#
_cell.length_a   1.000
_cell.length_b   1.000
_cell.length_c   1.000
_cell.angle_alpha   90.00
_cell.angle_beta   90.00
_cell.angle_gamma   90.00
#
_symmetry.space_group_name_H-M   'P 1'
#
loop_
_entity.id
_entity.type
_entity.pdbx_description
1 polymer ?
#
loop_
_entity_poly.entity_id
_entity_poly.type
_entity_poly.pdbx_seq_one_letter_code
_entity_poly.pdbx_strand_id
1 'polypeptide(L)'
;MIGFLNKEMSKRSAMLAVFLTSSVWGVLWIPLRYIEQIGLTSLWANTFFIAIPLPILVYFSAHTLLRDKPHHWVYLSAGLMVGLGFMFYSLGLIVGSVTKTTLLFYLTPVWSSILGMIFLGERSRPRLWFAHLLGMTGLALIMNLNQTGLDLELQDVFGFLAGIFWSIGSVIIRRNPKANYLALNLSNYSFAVIIGFIGALILGLPIPSFDAMAQALPVGFIASCLIFLPAMVFFFRIAQYVSPAVVGILMLSEVFFAALTASIFLGETLAALQWLGAALIIMTALIVTTSDDQNT
;
A
#
# COMPACT_ATOMS: atom_id res chain seq x y z
N MET A 1 -7.81 16.05 15.16
CA MET A 1 -6.97 15.06 14.46
C MET A 1 -5.54 15.56 14.22
N ILE A 2 -5.32 16.78 13.74
CA ILE A 2 -3.98 17.35 13.46
C ILE A 2 -3.08 17.44 14.73
N GLY A 3 -3.62 17.74 15.90
CA GLY A 3 -2.85 17.82 17.15
C GLY A 3 -2.31 16.48 17.65
N PHE A 4 -2.96 15.37 17.33
CA PHE A 4 -2.52 14.01 17.67
C PHE A 4 -1.33 13.58 16.80
N LEU A 5 -1.30 14.02 15.54
CA LEU A 5 -0.24 13.70 14.57
C LEU A 5 1.09 14.39 14.87
N ASN A 6 1.10 15.44 15.70
CA ASN A 6 2.30 16.18 16.09
C ASN A 6 2.94 15.67 17.40
N LYS A 7 2.33 14.69 18.07
CA LYS A 7 2.87 14.12 19.31
C LYS A 7 3.94 13.09 18.97
N GLU A 8 5.07 13.13 19.67
CA GLU A 8 6.08 12.07 19.57
C GLU A 8 5.47 10.74 19.98
N MET A 9 5.45 9.81 19.04
CA MET A 9 4.95 8.45 19.29
C MET A 9 6.11 7.55 19.71
N SER A 10 5.84 6.63 20.66
CA SER A 10 6.80 5.56 20.92
C SER A 10 6.98 4.69 19.68
N LYS A 11 8.15 4.09 19.51
CA LYS A 11 8.45 3.21 18.36
C LYS A 11 7.42 2.07 18.26
N ARG A 12 7.02 1.47 19.38
CA ARG A 12 5.98 0.42 19.42
C ARG A 12 4.62 0.93 18.96
N SER A 13 4.22 2.13 19.42
CA SER A 13 2.97 2.74 18.97
C SER A 13 3.00 3.06 17.48
N ALA A 14 4.14 3.51 16.96
CA ALA A 14 4.32 3.76 15.52
C ALA A 14 4.18 2.46 14.71
N MET A 15 4.85 1.37 15.12
CA MET A 15 4.74 0.08 14.45
C MET A 15 3.32 -0.49 14.50
N LEU A 16 2.64 -0.40 15.65
CA LEU A 16 1.23 -0.82 15.78
C LEU A 16 0.33 0.02 14.87
N ALA A 17 0.60 1.31 14.75
CA ALA A 17 -0.16 2.18 13.88
C ALA A 17 0.08 1.85 12.38
N VAL A 18 1.31 1.47 11.96
CA VAL A 18 1.56 0.94 10.61
C VAL A 18 0.74 -0.33 10.38
N PHE A 19 0.77 -1.29 11.31
CA PHE A 19 -0.03 -2.52 11.22
C PHE A 19 -1.52 -2.23 11.05
N LEU A 20 -2.09 -1.35 11.88
CA LEU A 20 -3.52 -1.00 11.83
C LEU A 20 -3.89 -0.22 10.55
N THR A 21 -3.07 0.74 10.13
CA THR A 21 -3.33 1.49 8.90
C THR A 21 -3.20 0.61 7.65
N SER A 22 -2.24 -0.31 7.63
CA SER A 22 -2.11 -1.28 6.54
C SER A 22 -3.28 -2.26 6.50
N SER A 23 -3.82 -2.66 7.66
CA SER A 23 -4.99 -3.54 7.73
C SER A 23 -6.23 -2.94 7.06
N VAL A 24 -6.35 -1.60 7.02
CA VAL A 24 -7.44 -0.91 6.30
C VAL A 24 -7.42 -1.23 4.81
N TRP A 25 -6.24 -1.46 4.21
CA TRP A 25 -6.14 -1.84 2.80
C TRP A 25 -6.71 -3.23 2.51
N GLY A 26 -6.72 -4.12 3.51
CA GLY A 26 -7.32 -5.45 3.39
C GLY A 26 -8.85 -5.43 3.18
N VAL A 27 -9.52 -4.29 3.40
CA VAL A 27 -10.95 -4.13 3.13
C VAL A 27 -11.24 -3.29 1.88
N LEU A 28 -10.21 -2.84 1.15
CA LEU A 28 -10.34 -2.00 -0.04
C LEU A 28 -11.15 -2.67 -1.16
N TRP A 29 -11.07 -3.98 -1.28
CA TRP A 29 -11.81 -4.74 -2.28
C TRP A 29 -13.33 -4.55 -2.17
N ILE A 30 -13.86 -4.27 -0.97
CA ILE A 30 -15.31 -4.11 -0.74
C ILE A 30 -15.87 -2.89 -1.50
N PRO A 31 -15.40 -1.64 -1.24
CA PRO A 31 -15.88 -0.48 -2.00
C PRO A 31 -15.51 -0.53 -3.49
N LEU A 32 -14.34 -1.07 -3.85
CA LEU A 32 -13.96 -1.20 -5.26
C LEU A 32 -14.90 -2.15 -6.02
N ARG A 33 -15.20 -3.31 -5.44
CA ARG A 33 -16.15 -4.25 -6.05
C ARG A 33 -17.54 -3.64 -6.24
N TYR A 34 -18.01 -2.84 -5.29
CA TYR A 34 -19.28 -2.10 -5.44
C TYR A 34 -19.22 -1.09 -6.59
N ILE A 35 -18.13 -0.31 -6.68
CA ILE A 35 -17.91 0.67 -7.74
C ILE A 35 -17.84 -0.01 -9.12
N GLU A 36 -17.21 -1.17 -9.21
CA GLU A 36 -17.15 -1.98 -10.42
C GLU A 36 -18.53 -2.48 -10.88
N GLN A 37 -19.37 -2.92 -9.95
CA GLN A 37 -20.74 -3.36 -10.24
C GLN A 37 -21.63 -2.25 -10.80
N ILE A 38 -21.32 -0.98 -10.50
CA ILE A 38 -22.05 0.19 -11.03
C ILE A 38 -21.58 0.53 -12.47
N GLY A 39 -20.46 -0.02 -12.94
CA GLY A 39 -19.96 0.18 -14.30
C GLY A 39 -18.63 0.93 -14.43
N LEU A 40 -17.96 1.28 -13.30
CA LEU A 40 -16.57 1.72 -13.33
C LEU A 40 -15.67 0.50 -13.23
N THR A 41 -15.36 -0.11 -14.35
CA THR A 41 -14.64 -1.38 -14.37
C THR A 41 -13.13 -1.20 -14.27
N SER A 42 -12.46 -2.16 -13.63
CA SER A 42 -11.01 -2.35 -13.75
C SER A 42 -10.23 -1.12 -13.23
N LEU A 43 -9.28 -0.62 -13.99
CA LEU A 43 -8.42 0.51 -13.62
C LEU A 43 -9.20 1.82 -13.39
N TRP A 44 -10.36 2.00 -14.03
CA TRP A 44 -11.22 3.15 -13.79
C TRP A 44 -11.78 3.19 -12.38
N ALA A 45 -12.19 2.05 -11.80
CA ALA A 45 -12.68 1.99 -10.42
C ALA A 45 -11.63 2.51 -9.44
N ASN A 46 -10.40 2.02 -9.58
CA ASN A 46 -9.29 2.41 -8.71
C ASN A 46 -8.88 3.87 -8.92
N THR A 47 -8.75 4.31 -10.19
CA THR A 47 -8.42 5.70 -10.53
C THR A 47 -9.47 6.68 -9.99
N PHE A 48 -10.75 6.37 -10.16
CA PHE A 48 -11.85 7.16 -9.64
C PHE A 48 -11.82 7.22 -8.10
N PHE A 49 -11.65 6.08 -7.45
CA PHE A 49 -11.57 5.98 -5.99
C PHE A 49 -10.46 6.88 -5.41
N ILE A 50 -9.28 6.91 -6.05
CA ILE A 50 -8.14 7.73 -5.64
C ILE A 50 -8.34 9.20 -6.01
N ALA A 51 -9.09 9.52 -7.09
CA ALA A 51 -9.34 10.89 -7.50
C ALA A 51 -10.27 11.65 -6.55
N ILE A 52 -11.23 10.96 -5.91
CA ILE A 52 -12.23 11.60 -5.03
C ILE A 52 -11.60 12.43 -3.89
N PRO A 53 -10.56 11.98 -3.15
CA PRO A 53 -9.98 12.78 -2.07
C PRO A 53 -9.01 13.87 -2.54
N LEU A 54 -8.66 13.97 -3.84
CA LEU A 54 -7.73 14.99 -4.34
C LEU A 54 -8.16 16.43 -3.99
N PRO A 55 -9.42 16.88 -4.14
CA PRO A 55 -9.82 18.24 -3.76
C PRO A 55 -9.51 18.55 -2.29
N ILE A 56 -9.69 17.56 -1.38
CA ILE A 56 -9.37 17.72 0.04
C ILE A 56 -7.86 17.89 0.21
N LEU A 57 -7.06 17.03 -0.43
CA LEU A 57 -5.60 17.11 -0.37
C LEU A 57 -5.08 18.42 -0.97
N VAL A 58 -5.64 18.90 -2.07
CA VAL A 58 -5.30 20.19 -2.68
C VAL A 58 -5.58 21.31 -1.70
N TYR A 59 -6.77 21.36 -1.09
CA TYR A 59 -7.12 22.40 -0.13
C TYR A 59 -6.15 22.47 1.05
N PHE A 60 -5.75 21.32 1.63
CA PHE A 60 -4.90 21.30 2.82
C PHE A 60 -3.40 21.37 2.53
N SER A 61 -2.94 21.03 1.32
CA SER A 61 -1.50 20.84 1.08
C SER A 61 -0.92 21.47 -0.19
N ALA A 62 -1.74 22.00 -1.11
CA ALA A 62 -1.21 22.63 -2.33
C ALA A 62 -0.28 23.79 -2.02
N HIS A 63 -0.64 24.63 -1.05
CA HIS A 63 0.20 25.75 -0.63
C HIS A 63 1.57 25.27 -0.11
N THR A 64 1.60 24.21 0.70
CA THR A 64 2.85 23.61 1.20
C THR A 64 3.64 23.00 0.04
N LEU A 65 2.98 22.24 -0.83
CA LEU A 65 3.62 21.63 -2.00
C LEU A 65 4.32 22.70 -2.88
N LEU A 66 3.71 23.88 -3.05
CA LEU A 66 4.25 24.95 -3.90
C LEU A 66 5.34 25.78 -3.22
N ARG A 67 5.32 25.95 -1.89
CA ARG A 67 6.21 26.84 -1.15
C ARG A 67 7.39 26.17 -0.47
N ASP A 68 7.28 24.90 -0.16
CA ASP A 68 8.36 24.13 0.50
C ASP A 68 9.43 23.70 -0.52
N LYS A 69 10.08 24.69 -1.14
CA LYS A 69 11.09 24.50 -2.18
C LYS A 69 12.16 23.45 -1.83
N PRO A 70 12.71 23.42 -0.59
CA PRO A 70 13.72 22.41 -0.23
C PRO A 70 13.27 20.96 -0.41
N HIS A 71 11.96 20.69 -0.30
CA HIS A 71 11.41 19.33 -0.40
C HIS A 71 10.65 19.05 -1.70
N HIS A 72 10.62 19.97 -2.68
CA HIS A 72 9.91 19.73 -3.96
C HIS A 72 10.33 18.42 -4.62
N TRP A 73 11.65 18.19 -4.71
CA TRP A 73 12.16 16.95 -5.30
C TRP A 73 11.69 15.71 -4.54
N VAL A 74 11.60 15.81 -3.20
CA VAL A 74 11.12 14.71 -2.35
C VAL A 74 9.65 14.42 -2.65
N TYR A 75 8.81 15.45 -2.73
CA TYR A 75 7.40 15.31 -3.04
C TYR A 75 7.19 14.67 -4.41
N LEU A 76 7.89 15.17 -5.44
CA LEU A 76 7.77 14.64 -6.81
C LEU A 76 8.29 13.21 -6.90
N SER A 77 9.48 12.93 -6.40
CA SER A 77 10.10 11.60 -6.54
C SER A 77 9.39 10.54 -5.69
N ALA A 78 9.11 10.82 -4.41
CA ALA A 78 8.39 9.88 -3.56
C ALA A 78 6.96 9.66 -4.05
N GLY A 79 6.25 10.75 -4.42
CA GLY A 79 4.89 10.66 -4.94
C GLY A 79 4.82 9.87 -6.23
N LEU A 80 5.74 10.09 -7.17
CA LEU A 80 5.84 9.33 -8.41
C LEU A 80 6.13 7.84 -8.14
N MET A 81 7.11 7.53 -7.29
CA MET A 81 7.50 6.15 -7.01
C MET A 81 6.35 5.38 -6.33
N VAL A 82 5.73 5.95 -5.29
CA VAL A 82 4.60 5.30 -4.62
C VAL A 82 3.38 5.20 -5.56
N GLY A 83 3.11 6.24 -6.35
CA GLY A 83 2.05 6.24 -7.36
C GLY A 83 2.24 5.18 -8.44
N LEU A 84 3.48 5.02 -8.95
CA LEU A 84 3.84 3.92 -9.87
C LEU A 84 3.65 2.56 -9.20
N GLY A 85 4.13 2.41 -7.95
CA GLY A 85 3.97 1.17 -7.19
C GLY A 85 2.50 0.77 -7.07
N PHE A 86 1.64 1.71 -6.68
CA PHE A 86 0.22 1.47 -6.52
C PHE A 86 -0.48 1.14 -7.86
N MET A 87 -0.19 1.89 -8.93
CA MET A 87 -0.83 1.66 -10.22
C MET A 87 -0.30 0.41 -10.93
N PHE A 88 0.97 0.08 -10.81
CA PHE A 88 1.52 -1.17 -11.36
C PHE A 88 0.95 -2.39 -10.63
N TYR A 89 0.78 -2.30 -9.31
CA TYR A 89 0.05 -3.34 -8.57
C TYR A 89 -1.37 -3.53 -9.13
N SER A 90 -2.11 -2.43 -9.30
CA SER A 90 -3.46 -2.47 -9.87
C SER A 90 -3.48 -3.04 -11.30
N LEU A 91 -2.53 -2.64 -12.15
CA LEU A 91 -2.39 -3.20 -13.50
C LEU A 91 -2.12 -4.71 -13.47
N GLY A 92 -1.21 -5.16 -12.61
CA GLY A 92 -0.90 -6.57 -12.47
C GLY A 92 -2.12 -7.40 -12.03
N LEU A 93 -2.98 -6.85 -11.15
CA LEU A 93 -4.23 -7.51 -10.77
C LEU A 93 -5.24 -7.63 -11.91
N ILE A 94 -5.17 -6.72 -12.90
CA ILE A 94 -6.11 -6.67 -14.03
C ILE A 94 -5.64 -7.56 -15.19
N VAL A 95 -4.36 -7.46 -15.56
CA VAL A 95 -3.84 -8.13 -16.76
C VAL A 95 -3.14 -9.46 -16.46
N GLY A 96 -2.81 -9.71 -15.21
CA GLY A 96 -2.10 -10.89 -14.75
C GLY A 96 -2.88 -11.74 -13.74
N SER A 97 -2.16 -12.59 -13.04
CA SER A 97 -2.71 -13.39 -11.94
C SER A 97 -2.71 -12.59 -10.64
N VAL A 98 -3.86 -12.49 -9.98
CA VAL A 98 -4.00 -11.85 -8.66
C VAL A 98 -2.99 -12.44 -7.65
N THR A 99 -2.88 -13.78 -7.60
CA THR A 99 -1.96 -14.47 -6.70
C THR A 99 -0.51 -14.11 -6.97
N LYS A 100 -0.06 -14.21 -8.23
CA LYS A 100 1.32 -13.93 -8.62
C LYS A 100 1.66 -12.45 -8.42
N THR A 101 0.78 -11.54 -8.87
CA THR A 101 0.95 -10.10 -8.68
C THR A 101 1.10 -9.74 -7.21
N THR A 102 0.25 -10.29 -6.34
CA THR A 102 0.30 -10.05 -4.89
C THR A 102 1.58 -10.61 -4.29
N LEU A 103 1.97 -11.83 -4.61
CA LEU A 103 3.22 -12.43 -4.12
C LEU A 103 4.45 -11.61 -4.52
N LEU A 104 4.51 -11.17 -5.77
CA LEU A 104 5.63 -10.38 -6.29
C LEU A 104 5.66 -8.97 -5.71
N PHE A 105 4.51 -8.32 -5.53
CA PHE A 105 4.41 -7.04 -4.83
C PHE A 105 4.91 -7.15 -3.39
N TYR A 106 4.53 -8.19 -2.67
CA TYR A 106 4.95 -8.39 -1.28
C TYR A 106 6.39 -8.90 -1.11
N LEU A 107 7.20 -8.93 -2.17
CA LEU A 107 8.66 -8.84 -2.03
C LEU A 107 9.13 -7.46 -1.55
N THR A 108 8.22 -6.48 -1.45
CA THR A 108 8.46 -5.13 -0.90
C THR A 108 9.29 -5.10 0.39
N PRO A 109 9.04 -5.94 1.42
CA PRO A 109 9.88 -5.94 2.63
C PRO A 109 11.33 -6.28 2.33
N VAL A 110 11.59 -7.20 1.40
CA VAL A 110 12.95 -7.59 0.99
C VAL A 110 13.63 -6.44 0.25
N TRP A 111 12.95 -5.83 -0.73
CA TRP A 111 13.46 -4.67 -1.46
C TRP A 111 13.70 -3.48 -0.53
N SER A 112 12.77 -3.21 0.38
CA SER A 112 12.90 -2.14 1.38
C SER A 112 14.09 -2.36 2.32
N SER A 113 14.39 -3.61 2.69
CA SER A 113 15.59 -3.93 3.48
C SER A 113 16.86 -3.67 2.69
N ILE A 114 16.94 -4.16 1.45
CA ILE A 114 18.11 -3.97 0.58
C ILE A 114 18.36 -2.47 0.33
N LEU A 115 17.33 -1.75 -0.09
CA LEU A 115 17.42 -0.31 -0.35
C LEU A 115 17.68 0.51 0.92
N GLY A 116 17.12 0.11 2.06
CA GLY A 116 17.39 0.71 3.36
C GLY A 116 18.86 0.54 3.78
N MET A 117 19.46 -0.63 3.57
CA MET A 117 20.88 -0.84 3.81
C MET A 117 21.76 0.04 2.91
N ILE A 118 21.42 0.13 1.60
CA ILE A 118 22.23 0.87 0.63
C ILE A 118 22.11 2.39 0.82
N PHE A 119 20.89 2.91 0.97
CA PHE A 119 20.63 4.35 0.91
C PHE A 119 20.44 5.03 2.26
N LEU A 120 20.09 4.28 3.31
CA LEU A 120 19.90 4.81 4.68
C LEU A 120 20.98 4.35 5.64
N GLY A 121 21.84 3.39 5.24
CA GLY A 121 22.84 2.80 6.12
C GLY A 121 22.25 1.93 7.24
N GLU A 122 20.99 1.50 7.08
CA GLU A 122 20.32 0.63 8.05
C GLU A 122 21.01 -0.74 8.11
N ARG A 123 21.11 -1.31 9.31
CA ARG A 123 21.67 -2.67 9.50
C ARG A 123 20.54 -3.68 9.64
N SER A 124 20.42 -4.57 8.66
CA SER A 124 19.42 -5.63 8.72
C SER A 124 19.95 -6.79 9.57
N ARG A 125 19.34 -7.01 10.74
CA ARG A 125 19.71 -8.08 11.67
C ARG A 125 19.14 -9.43 11.23
N PRO A 126 19.76 -10.58 11.62
CA PRO A 126 19.26 -11.91 11.29
C PRO A 126 17.79 -12.12 11.67
N ARG A 127 17.34 -11.52 12.77
CA ARG A 127 15.96 -11.57 13.22
C ARG A 127 14.97 -10.94 12.22
N LEU A 128 15.38 -9.85 11.56
CA LEU A 128 14.57 -9.20 10.54
C LEU A 128 14.45 -10.07 9.28
N TRP A 129 15.54 -10.72 8.87
CA TRP A 129 15.52 -11.69 7.77
C TRP A 129 14.67 -12.91 8.09
N PHE A 130 14.71 -13.40 9.33
CA PHE A 130 13.82 -14.46 9.79
C PHE A 130 12.36 -14.02 9.72
N ALA A 131 12.04 -12.78 10.14
CA ALA A 131 10.70 -12.22 10.01
C ALA A 131 10.25 -12.11 8.54
N HIS A 132 11.14 -11.73 7.61
CA HIS A 132 10.83 -11.75 6.16
C HIS A 132 10.48 -13.17 5.69
N LEU A 133 11.32 -14.15 6.01
CA LEU A 133 11.08 -15.53 5.62
C LEU A 133 9.73 -16.04 6.16
N LEU A 134 9.46 -15.78 7.42
CA LEU A 134 8.22 -16.19 8.08
C LEU A 134 7.00 -15.52 7.44
N GLY A 135 7.06 -14.21 7.20
CA GLY A 135 5.99 -13.45 6.56
C GLY A 135 5.72 -13.88 5.12
N MET A 136 6.77 -14.09 4.34
CA MET A 136 6.66 -14.61 2.96
C MET A 136 6.11 -16.03 2.92
N THR A 137 6.48 -16.90 3.87
CA THR A 137 5.89 -18.23 4.00
C THR A 137 4.40 -18.12 4.32
N GLY A 138 4.03 -17.26 5.26
CA GLY A 138 2.63 -16.99 5.59
C GLY A 138 1.82 -16.51 4.40
N LEU A 139 2.36 -15.57 3.64
CA LEU A 139 1.75 -15.06 2.40
C LEU A 139 1.55 -16.17 1.37
N ALA A 140 2.57 -16.98 1.11
CA ALA A 140 2.51 -18.09 0.16
C ALA A 140 1.44 -19.12 0.53
N LEU A 141 1.26 -19.39 1.82
CA LEU A 141 0.20 -20.29 2.32
C LEU A 141 -1.20 -19.68 2.17
N ILE A 142 -1.38 -18.40 2.48
CA ILE A 142 -2.68 -17.73 2.28
C ILE A 142 -3.06 -17.74 0.79
N MET A 143 -2.08 -17.48 -0.08
CA MET A 143 -2.29 -17.42 -1.53
C MET A 143 -2.39 -18.80 -2.21
N ASN A 144 -2.37 -19.89 -1.43
CA ASN A 144 -2.43 -21.29 -1.96
C ASN A 144 -1.38 -21.59 -3.05
N LEU A 145 -0.18 -21.04 -2.91
CA LEU A 145 0.87 -21.16 -3.92
C LEU A 145 1.23 -22.60 -4.27
N ASN A 146 1.06 -23.52 -3.33
CA ASN A 146 1.25 -24.95 -3.53
C ASN A 146 0.28 -25.56 -4.58
N GLN A 147 -0.86 -24.90 -4.86
CA GLN A 147 -1.85 -25.36 -5.85
C GLN A 147 -1.75 -24.58 -7.16
N THR A 148 -1.38 -23.29 -7.11
CA THR A 148 -1.38 -22.41 -8.29
C THR A 148 -0.07 -22.47 -9.09
N GLY A 149 1.04 -22.95 -8.48
CA GLY A 149 2.35 -22.94 -9.12
C GLY A 149 2.95 -21.53 -9.25
N LEU A 150 4.17 -21.46 -9.78
CA LEU A 150 4.94 -20.21 -10.00
C LEU A 150 5.36 -20.04 -11.47
N ASP A 151 4.56 -20.51 -12.41
CA ASP A 151 4.86 -20.24 -13.83
C ASP A 151 4.71 -18.75 -14.12
N LEU A 152 5.85 -18.05 -14.18
CA LEU A 152 5.88 -16.60 -14.38
C LEU A 152 5.61 -16.24 -15.84
N GLU A 153 4.77 -15.25 -16.02
CA GLU A 153 4.41 -14.68 -17.32
C GLU A 153 4.85 -13.22 -17.41
N LEU A 154 4.88 -12.65 -18.63
CA LEU A 154 5.35 -11.28 -18.83
C LEU A 154 4.57 -10.24 -18.01
N GLN A 155 3.27 -10.42 -17.85
CA GLN A 155 2.42 -9.54 -17.06
C GLN A 155 2.72 -9.56 -15.55
N ASP A 156 3.38 -10.61 -15.04
CA ASP A 156 3.77 -10.68 -13.63
C ASP A 156 4.86 -9.64 -13.28
N VAL A 157 5.53 -9.07 -14.30
CA VAL A 157 6.48 -7.97 -14.14
C VAL A 157 5.84 -6.76 -13.44
N PHE A 158 4.55 -6.52 -13.61
CA PHE A 158 3.86 -5.41 -12.94
C PHE A 158 3.86 -5.55 -11.42
N GLY A 159 3.57 -6.73 -10.89
CA GLY A 159 3.65 -6.98 -9.44
C GLY A 159 5.07 -6.80 -8.89
N PHE A 160 6.06 -7.29 -9.62
CA PHE A 160 7.47 -7.17 -9.26
C PHE A 160 7.95 -5.70 -9.23
N LEU A 161 7.68 -4.95 -10.28
CA LEU A 161 8.02 -3.53 -10.36
C LEU A 161 7.25 -2.69 -9.35
N ALA A 162 6.00 -3.03 -9.08
CA ALA A 162 5.20 -2.37 -8.04
C ALA A 162 5.90 -2.42 -6.68
N GLY A 163 6.40 -3.59 -6.27
CA GLY A 163 7.16 -3.75 -5.03
C GLY A 163 8.44 -2.92 -4.98
N ILE A 164 9.18 -2.86 -6.09
CA ILE A 164 10.41 -2.05 -6.20
C ILE A 164 10.08 -0.55 -6.08
N PHE A 165 9.14 -0.04 -6.86
CA PHE A 165 8.76 1.37 -6.84
C PHE A 165 8.23 1.80 -5.48
N TRP A 166 7.38 1.00 -4.87
CA TRP A 166 6.90 1.24 -3.50
C TRP A 166 8.07 1.33 -2.50
N SER A 167 9.03 0.41 -2.60
CA SER A 167 10.20 0.38 -1.72
C SER A 167 11.10 1.61 -1.92
N ILE A 168 11.33 2.05 -3.16
CA ILE A 168 12.08 3.27 -3.46
C ILE A 168 11.38 4.48 -2.84
N GLY A 169 10.07 4.61 -3.03
CA GLY A 169 9.26 5.67 -2.44
C GLY A 169 9.36 5.70 -0.92
N SER A 170 9.25 4.53 -0.27
CA SER A 170 9.37 4.39 1.18
C SER A 170 10.74 4.84 1.72
N VAL A 171 11.82 4.51 1.01
CA VAL A 171 13.19 4.95 1.36
C VAL A 171 13.33 6.46 1.22
N ILE A 172 12.79 7.06 0.15
CA ILE A 172 12.81 8.53 -0.03
C ILE A 172 12.06 9.22 1.10
N ILE A 173 10.87 8.73 1.47
CA ILE A 173 10.06 9.25 2.57
C ILE A 173 10.83 9.17 3.90
N ARG A 174 11.43 8.02 4.20
CA ARG A 174 12.20 7.77 5.42
C ARG A 174 13.43 8.67 5.53
N ARG A 175 14.11 8.90 4.41
CA ARG A 175 15.30 9.77 4.36
C ARG A 175 14.97 11.24 4.61
N ASN A 176 13.72 11.64 4.42
CA ASN A 176 13.25 13.02 4.50
C ASN A 176 12.14 13.22 5.55
N PRO A 177 12.41 13.00 6.85
CA PRO A 177 11.39 12.99 7.89
C PRO A 177 10.78 14.38 8.15
N LYS A 178 11.37 15.45 7.61
CA LYS A 178 10.87 16.82 7.70
C LYS A 178 9.93 17.21 6.57
N ALA A 179 9.86 16.41 5.49
CA ALA A 179 8.92 16.63 4.41
C ALA A 179 7.48 16.56 4.91
N ASN A 180 6.63 17.44 4.42
CA ASN A 180 5.23 17.48 4.84
C ASN A 180 4.47 16.26 4.32
N TYR A 181 3.93 15.45 5.22
CA TYR A 181 3.23 14.20 4.88
C TYR A 181 1.92 14.40 4.08
N LEU A 182 1.25 15.56 4.21
CA LEU A 182 0.08 15.89 3.39
C LEU A 182 0.49 16.23 1.95
N ALA A 183 1.59 16.97 1.77
CA ALA A 183 2.14 17.25 0.44
C ALA A 183 2.66 15.97 -0.25
N LEU A 184 3.26 15.04 0.49
CA LEU A 184 3.60 13.70 -0.01
C LEU A 184 2.36 12.94 -0.47
N ASN A 185 1.27 12.97 0.30
CA ASN A 185 0.01 12.34 -0.09
C ASN A 185 -0.59 13.01 -1.35
N LEU A 186 -0.63 14.34 -1.40
CA LEU A 186 -1.12 15.06 -2.60
C LEU A 186 -0.35 14.63 -3.85
N SER A 187 0.98 14.60 -3.76
CA SER A 187 1.82 14.17 -4.88
C SER A 187 1.56 12.72 -5.28
N ASN A 188 1.52 11.79 -4.32
CA ASN A 188 1.22 10.38 -4.57
C ASN A 188 -0.14 10.18 -5.24
N TYR A 189 -1.21 10.77 -4.69
CA TYR A 189 -2.56 10.65 -5.25
C TYR A 189 -2.64 11.26 -6.65
N SER A 190 -1.97 12.42 -6.87
CA SER A 190 -1.93 13.06 -8.20
C SER A 190 -1.25 12.17 -9.24
N PHE A 191 -0.07 11.61 -8.93
CA PHE A 191 0.61 10.70 -9.85
C PHE A 191 -0.17 9.40 -10.06
N ALA A 192 -0.74 8.83 -9.01
CA ALA A 192 -1.56 7.62 -9.13
C ALA A 192 -2.75 7.84 -10.07
N VAL A 193 -3.47 8.97 -9.95
CA VAL A 193 -4.58 9.31 -10.86
C VAL A 193 -4.09 9.52 -12.29
N ILE A 194 -3.01 10.25 -12.48
CA ILE A 194 -2.45 10.48 -13.83
C ILE A 194 -2.03 9.16 -14.49
N ILE A 195 -1.31 8.31 -13.76
CA ILE A 195 -0.82 7.02 -14.27
C ILE A 195 -2.00 6.08 -14.53
N GLY A 196 -2.98 6.03 -13.61
CA GLY A 196 -4.19 5.22 -13.76
C GLY A 196 -5.03 5.64 -14.96
N PHE A 197 -5.21 6.95 -15.15
CA PHE A 197 -5.93 7.51 -16.30
C PHE A 197 -5.22 7.16 -17.62
N ILE A 198 -3.92 7.41 -17.71
CA ILE A 198 -3.12 7.07 -18.91
C ILE A 198 -3.14 5.57 -19.15
N GLY A 199 -2.97 4.75 -18.10
CA GLY A 199 -3.02 3.30 -18.22
C GLY A 199 -4.36 2.79 -18.73
N ALA A 200 -5.48 3.34 -18.25
CA ALA A 200 -6.82 2.99 -18.71
C ALA A 200 -7.02 3.31 -20.20
N LEU A 201 -6.49 4.46 -20.66
CA LEU A 201 -6.53 4.83 -22.08
C LEU A 201 -5.66 3.90 -22.95
N ILE A 202 -4.44 3.57 -22.49
CA ILE A 202 -3.53 2.65 -23.22
C ILE A 202 -4.15 1.26 -23.34
N LEU A 203 -4.84 0.78 -22.31
CA LEU A 203 -5.56 -0.50 -22.33
C LEU A 203 -6.85 -0.45 -23.16
N GLY A 204 -7.24 0.71 -23.69
CA GLY A 204 -8.48 0.87 -24.46
C GLY A 204 -9.74 0.64 -23.62
N LEU A 205 -9.69 0.86 -22.29
CA LEU A 205 -10.83 0.66 -21.44
C LEU A 205 -11.91 1.73 -21.72
N PRO A 206 -13.19 1.35 -21.83
CA PRO A 206 -14.26 2.30 -22.09
C PRO A 206 -14.36 3.34 -20.97
N ILE A 207 -14.44 4.61 -21.34
CA ILE A 207 -14.57 5.70 -20.37
C ILE A 207 -15.93 5.54 -19.65
N PRO A 208 -15.96 5.55 -18.31
CA PRO A 208 -17.20 5.41 -17.55
C PRO A 208 -18.19 6.54 -17.86
N SER A 209 -19.48 6.21 -17.86
CA SER A 209 -20.52 7.21 -18.03
C SER A 209 -20.59 8.16 -16.83
N PHE A 210 -21.09 9.37 -17.05
CA PHE A 210 -21.32 10.33 -15.96
C PHE A 210 -22.28 9.77 -14.90
N ASP A 211 -23.31 9.04 -15.32
CA ASP A 211 -24.29 8.43 -14.41
C ASP A 211 -23.65 7.37 -13.52
N ALA A 212 -22.77 6.53 -14.07
CA ALA A 212 -22.03 5.54 -13.29
C ALA A 212 -21.11 6.24 -12.26
N MET A 213 -20.38 7.28 -12.66
CA MET A 213 -19.54 8.06 -11.75
C MET A 213 -20.38 8.73 -10.65
N ALA A 214 -21.53 9.31 -10.97
CA ALA A 214 -22.42 9.95 -10.00
C ALA A 214 -22.99 8.93 -9.00
N GLN A 215 -23.37 7.73 -9.45
CA GLN A 215 -23.85 6.66 -8.58
C GLN A 215 -22.74 6.09 -7.67
N ALA A 216 -21.50 5.99 -8.15
CA ALA A 216 -20.35 5.50 -7.39
C ALA A 216 -19.84 6.52 -6.36
N LEU A 217 -20.11 7.83 -6.56
CA LEU A 217 -19.55 8.92 -5.76
C LEU A 217 -19.86 8.81 -4.26
N PRO A 218 -21.09 8.52 -3.78
CA PRO A 218 -21.37 8.46 -2.35
C PRO A 218 -20.55 7.39 -1.63
N VAL A 219 -20.54 6.17 -2.13
CA VAL A 219 -19.74 5.06 -1.54
C VAL A 219 -18.25 5.33 -1.69
N GLY A 220 -17.83 5.78 -2.87
CA GLY A 220 -16.46 6.21 -3.12
C GLY A 220 -16.02 7.30 -2.14
N PHE A 221 -16.82 8.33 -1.90
CA PHE A 221 -16.52 9.41 -0.96
C PHE A 221 -16.40 8.90 0.48
N ILE A 222 -17.38 8.15 0.96
CA ILE A 222 -17.33 7.60 2.32
C ILE A 222 -16.08 6.73 2.51
N ALA A 223 -15.84 5.79 1.61
CA ALA A 223 -14.70 4.91 1.72
C ALA A 223 -13.37 5.67 1.52
N SER A 224 -13.17 6.37 0.39
CA SER A 224 -11.88 6.97 0.09
C SER A 224 -11.54 8.16 0.98
N CYS A 225 -12.51 9.06 1.28
CA CYS A 225 -12.22 10.27 2.06
C CYS A 225 -12.27 10.07 3.57
N LEU A 226 -13.17 9.21 4.09
CA LEU A 226 -13.35 9.07 5.54
C LEU A 226 -12.58 7.88 6.13
N ILE A 227 -12.18 6.89 5.32
CA ILE A 227 -11.48 5.70 5.78
C ILE A 227 -10.06 5.66 5.21
N PHE A 228 -9.91 5.59 3.89
CA PHE A 228 -8.60 5.33 3.26
C PHE A 228 -7.68 6.55 3.25
N LEU A 229 -8.19 7.75 3.00
CA LEU A 229 -7.35 8.96 3.05
C LEU A 229 -6.76 9.19 4.45
N PRO A 230 -7.53 9.16 5.56
CA PRO A 230 -6.96 9.26 6.90
C PRO A 230 -5.92 8.17 7.19
N ALA A 231 -6.18 6.91 6.79
CA ALA A 231 -5.25 5.82 6.97
C ALA A 231 -3.94 6.08 6.21
N MET A 232 -4.00 6.53 4.94
CA MET A 232 -2.83 6.82 4.12
C MET A 232 -2.03 8.03 4.62
N VAL A 233 -2.72 9.10 5.03
CA VAL A 233 -2.09 10.28 5.64
C VAL A 233 -1.33 9.88 6.91
N PHE A 234 -1.94 9.07 7.75
CA PHE A 234 -1.32 8.59 8.99
C PHE A 234 -0.17 7.62 8.69
N PHE A 235 -0.35 6.72 7.74
CA PHE A 235 0.70 5.80 7.27
C PHE A 235 1.95 6.56 6.79
N PHE A 236 1.81 7.56 5.92
CA PHE A 236 2.96 8.35 5.45
C PHE A 236 3.64 9.13 6.56
N ARG A 237 2.85 9.66 7.50
CA ARG A 237 3.41 10.33 8.68
C ARG A 237 4.28 9.40 9.51
N ILE A 238 3.86 8.15 9.70
CA ILE A 238 4.60 7.17 10.50
C ILE A 238 5.78 6.59 9.73
N ALA A 239 5.63 6.34 8.43
CA ALA A 239 6.70 5.83 7.56
C ALA A 239 7.95 6.73 7.54
N GLN A 240 7.81 7.99 7.92
CA GLN A 240 8.96 8.89 8.10
C GLN A 240 9.85 8.50 9.30
N TYR A 241 9.35 7.72 10.26
CA TYR A 241 10.03 7.39 11.52
C TYR A 241 10.31 5.91 11.71
N VAL A 242 9.68 5.05 10.92
CA VAL A 242 9.85 3.59 10.97
C VAL A 242 10.70 3.14 9.77
N SER A 243 11.59 2.18 9.98
CA SER A 243 12.40 1.60 8.90
C SER A 243 11.51 1.06 7.77
N PRO A 244 11.83 1.32 6.49
CA PRO A 244 11.09 0.81 5.34
C PRO A 244 10.94 -0.72 5.35
N ALA A 245 11.94 -1.44 5.83
CA ALA A 245 11.91 -2.89 5.99
C ALA A 245 10.81 -3.34 6.98
N VAL A 246 10.73 -2.66 8.13
CA VAL A 246 9.71 -2.91 9.16
C VAL A 246 8.32 -2.54 8.65
N VAL A 247 8.19 -1.39 7.98
CA VAL A 247 6.94 -0.96 7.33
C VAL A 247 6.45 -2.03 6.36
N GLY A 248 7.33 -2.51 5.46
CA GLY A 248 6.99 -3.55 4.49
C GLY A 248 6.50 -4.85 5.14
N ILE A 249 7.13 -5.30 6.22
CA ILE A 249 6.67 -6.49 6.97
C ILE A 249 5.28 -6.26 7.56
N LEU A 250 5.06 -5.11 8.19
CA LEU A 250 3.78 -4.80 8.85
C LEU A 250 2.64 -4.63 7.84
N MET A 251 2.95 -4.26 6.60
CA MET A 251 1.97 -4.21 5.50
C MET A 251 1.39 -5.58 5.14
N LEU A 252 2.04 -6.69 5.48
CA LEU A 252 1.44 -8.03 5.31
C LEU A 252 0.13 -8.21 6.09
N SER A 253 -0.16 -7.36 7.08
CA SER A 253 -1.46 -7.33 7.76
C SER A 253 -2.63 -7.11 6.79
N GLU A 254 -2.44 -6.38 5.70
CA GLU A 254 -3.42 -6.21 4.63
C GLU A 254 -3.91 -7.55 4.10
N VAL A 255 -2.99 -8.47 3.80
CA VAL A 255 -3.33 -9.80 3.25
C VAL A 255 -4.13 -10.63 4.24
N PHE A 256 -3.72 -10.59 5.52
CA PHE A 256 -4.48 -11.24 6.59
C PHE A 256 -5.92 -10.71 6.67
N PHE A 257 -6.09 -9.39 6.70
CA PHE A 257 -7.42 -8.78 6.78
C PHE A 257 -8.23 -8.95 5.50
N ALA A 258 -7.59 -8.98 4.32
CA ALA A 258 -8.27 -9.28 3.07
C ALA A 258 -8.86 -10.70 3.08
N ALA A 259 -8.07 -11.71 3.47
CA ALA A 259 -8.53 -13.08 3.58
C ALA A 259 -9.63 -13.25 4.64
N LEU A 260 -9.47 -12.60 5.80
CA LEU A 260 -10.46 -12.66 6.88
C LEU A 260 -11.79 -12.02 6.46
N THR A 261 -11.75 -10.85 5.82
CA THR A 261 -12.97 -10.16 5.38
C THR A 261 -13.64 -10.87 4.20
N ALA A 262 -12.88 -11.46 3.28
CA ALA A 262 -13.43 -12.31 2.22
C ALA A 262 -14.15 -13.52 2.82
N SER A 263 -13.57 -14.18 3.83
CA SER A 263 -14.21 -15.29 4.53
C SER A 263 -15.53 -14.86 5.19
N ILE A 264 -15.56 -13.71 5.85
CA ILE A 264 -16.75 -13.22 6.57
C ILE A 264 -17.85 -12.74 5.60
N PHE A 265 -17.50 -11.92 4.60
CA PHE A 265 -18.48 -11.26 3.74
C PHE A 265 -18.87 -12.05 2.49
N LEU A 266 -18.00 -12.95 2.00
CA LEU A 266 -18.27 -13.77 0.83
C LEU A 266 -18.58 -15.23 1.19
N GLY A 267 -18.45 -15.62 2.48
CA GLY A 267 -18.62 -17.00 2.92
C GLY A 267 -17.52 -17.94 2.45
N GLU A 268 -16.37 -17.42 2.04
CA GLU A 268 -15.21 -18.23 1.64
C GLU A 268 -14.63 -18.98 2.83
N THR A 269 -14.51 -20.30 2.73
CA THR A 269 -13.90 -21.11 3.80
C THR A 269 -12.40 -21.18 3.61
N LEU A 270 -11.65 -20.63 4.56
CA LEU A 270 -10.19 -20.74 4.56
C LEU A 270 -9.77 -22.16 4.94
N ALA A 271 -8.91 -22.77 4.12
CA ALA A 271 -8.30 -24.06 4.43
C ALA A 271 -7.36 -23.95 5.64
N ALA A 272 -7.07 -25.10 6.28
CA ALA A 272 -6.17 -25.13 7.46
C ALA A 272 -4.78 -24.51 7.18
N LEU A 273 -4.24 -24.71 5.98
CA LEU A 273 -2.96 -24.10 5.56
C LEU A 273 -3.06 -22.58 5.43
N GLN A 274 -4.18 -22.03 4.99
CA GLN A 274 -4.40 -20.60 4.91
C GLN A 274 -4.51 -19.98 6.30
N TRP A 275 -5.15 -20.65 7.26
CA TRP A 275 -5.15 -20.23 8.68
C TRP A 275 -3.75 -20.28 9.29
N LEU A 276 -2.94 -21.29 8.96
CA LEU A 276 -1.54 -21.33 9.36
C LEU A 276 -0.77 -20.13 8.78
N GLY A 277 -0.97 -19.82 7.50
CA GLY A 277 -0.39 -18.65 6.84
C GLY A 277 -0.76 -17.33 7.54
N ALA A 278 -2.03 -17.19 7.89
CA ALA A 278 -2.54 -16.04 8.66
C ALA A 278 -1.85 -15.91 10.03
N ALA A 279 -1.70 -17.02 10.75
CA ALA A 279 -0.99 -17.06 12.04
C ALA A 279 0.50 -16.67 11.89
N LEU A 280 1.17 -17.11 10.82
CA LEU A 280 2.56 -16.76 10.53
C LEU A 280 2.72 -15.26 10.26
N ILE A 281 1.80 -14.62 9.53
CA ILE A 281 1.82 -13.17 9.30
C ILE A 281 1.66 -12.40 10.62
N ILE A 282 0.73 -12.79 11.47
CA ILE A 282 0.55 -12.16 12.79
C ILE A 282 1.79 -12.35 13.66
N MET A 283 2.36 -13.56 13.67
CA MET A 283 3.59 -13.85 14.41
C MET A 283 4.76 -13.00 13.91
N THR A 284 4.88 -12.79 12.60
CA THR A 284 5.89 -11.91 12.01
C THR A 284 5.74 -10.48 12.51
N ALA A 285 4.52 -9.94 12.54
CA ALA A 285 4.25 -8.62 13.07
C ALA A 285 4.61 -8.52 14.57
N LEU A 286 4.30 -9.54 15.36
CA LEU A 286 4.69 -9.61 16.78
C LEU A 286 6.20 -9.66 16.97
N ILE A 287 6.93 -10.47 16.18
CA ILE A 287 8.38 -10.53 16.22
C ILE A 287 9.01 -9.16 16.00
N VAL A 288 8.50 -8.41 15.00
CA VAL A 288 9.06 -7.11 14.64
C VAL A 288 8.67 -6.03 15.67
N THR A 289 7.44 -6.04 16.19
CA THR A 289 6.96 -5.02 17.15
C THR A 289 7.51 -5.20 18.56
N THR A 290 7.88 -6.43 18.95
CA THR A 290 8.44 -6.73 20.28
C THR A 290 9.97 -6.67 20.33
N SER A 291 10.63 -6.54 19.18
CA SER A 291 12.09 -6.39 19.17
C SER A 291 12.49 -5.04 19.76
N ASP A 292 13.32 -5.09 20.81
CA ASP A 292 13.96 -3.92 21.43
C ASP A 292 15.11 -3.35 20.57
N ASP A 293 14.98 -3.39 19.26
CA ASP A 293 15.98 -2.89 18.33
C ASP A 293 16.02 -1.35 18.37
N GLN A 294 16.53 -0.83 19.49
CA GLN A 294 16.67 0.59 19.81
C GLN A 294 17.82 1.28 19.06
N ASN A 295 18.56 0.59 18.18
CA ASN A 295 19.70 1.15 17.48
C ASN A 295 19.61 0.91 15.96
N THR A 296 18.70 1.60 15.30
CA THR A 296 18.79 1.88 13.87
C THR A 296 18.41 3.33 13.62
#